data_c5dd3e1ccebe87ddecd74b1788cbdd91
#
_entry.id   c5dd3e1ccebe87ddecd74b1788cbdd91
#
_cell.length_a   1.000
_cell.length_b   1.000
_cell.length_c   1.000
_cell.angle_alpha   90.00
_cell.angle_beta   90.00
_cell.angle_gamma   90.00
#
_symmetry.space_group_name_H-M   'P 1'
#
loop_
_entity.id
_entity.type
_entity.pdbx_description
1 polymer ?
#
loop_
_entity_poly.entity_id
_entity_poly.type
_entity_poly.pdbx_seq_one_letter_code
_entity_poly.pdbx_strand_id
1 'polypeptide(L)'
;MKYEKSYGVVTYILINNEIHYLLVRQTNGFLSFPKGHVEGNETEEETALRECLEETSLKVTLKKGFREVINYLIPEIDVNKDVVLFVGEIDNLDYHRQEKEIADIQVYKYQEAYNLLEFDNWKQVLKKANDFLTKL
;
A
#
# COMPACT_ATOMS: atom_id res chain seq x y z
N MET A 1 -8.18 -9.24 23.10
CA MET A 1 -7.68 -9.04 21.72
C MET A 1 -7.28 -7.59 21.52
N LYS A 2 -6.07 -7.37 21.05
CA LYS A 2 -5.56 -6.03 20.77
C LYS A 2 -6.04 -5.56 19.40
N TYR A 3 -6.43 -4.31 19.29
CA TYR A 3 -6.83 -3.69 18.02
C TYR A 3 -5.73 -2.77 17.53
N GLU A 4 -5.33 -2.92 16.27
CA GLU A 4 -4.33 -2.07 15.63
C GLU A 4 -4.86 -1.48 14.33
N LYS A 5 -4.31 -0.35 13.92
CA LYS A 5 -4.72 0.34 12.71
C LYS A 5 -3.50 0.88 11.97
N SER A 6 -3.44 0.59 10.66
CA SER A 6 -2.39 1.11 9.78
C SER A 6 -3.02 1.90 8.64
N TYR A 7 -2.22 2.75 8.02
CA TYR A 7 -2.62 3.59 6.90
C TYR A 7 -1.59 3.46 5.80
N GLY A 8 -2.05 3.31 4.56
CA GLY A 8 -1.17 3.10 3.44
C GLY A 8 -1.72 3.60 2.12
N VAL A 9 -0.96 3.35 1.07
CA VAL A 9 -1.28 3.85 -0.27
C VAL A 9 -1.17 2.71 -1.29
N VAL A 10 -2.24 2.51 -2.07
CA VAL A 10 -2.13 1.74 -3.30
C VAL A 10 -1.38 2.65 -4.27
N THR A 11 -0.10 2.38 -4.41
CA THR A 11 0.85 3.25 -5.09
C THR A 11 1.02 2.81 -6.54
N TYR A 12 0.87 3.74 -7.48
CA TYR A 12 0.99 3.41 -8.89
C TYR A 12 1.83 4.43 -9.64
N ILE A 13 2.31 4.00 -10.81
CA ILE A 13 3.02 4.84 -11.76
C ILE A 13 2.50 4.53 -13.17
N LEU A 14 2.48 5.54 -14.03
CA LEU A 14 2.16 5.34 -15.45
C LEU A 14 3.47 5.15 -16.21
N ILE A 15 3.58 4.02 -16.91
CA ILE A 15 4.71 3.72 -17.79
C ILE A 15 4.12 3.45 -19.17
N ASN A 16 4.43 4.30 -20.14
CA ASN A 16 3.86 4.23 -21.49
C ASN A 16 2.32 4.21 -21.45
N ASN A 17 1.74 5.06 -20.59
CA ASN A 17 0.29 5.17 -20.37
C ASN A 17 -0.36 3.93 -19.76
N GLU A 18 0.42 3.00 -19.25
CA GLU A 18 -0.09 1.81 -18.58
C GLU A 18 0.17 1.90 -17.08
N ILE A 19 -0.84 1.54 -16.27
CA ILE A 19 -0.75 1.59 -14.82
C ILE A 19 0.08 0.42 -14.32
N HIS A 20 1.11 0.75 -13.51
CA HIS A 20 1.91 -0.26 -12.80
C HIS A 20 1.78 0.02 -11.31
N TYR A 21 1.61 -1.03 -10.53
CA TYR A 21 1.43 -0.94 -9.08
C TYR A 21 2.71 -1.32 -8.35
N LEU A 22 3.06 -0.53 -7.35
CA LEU A 22 4.23 -0.80 -6.52
C LEU A 22 3.81 -1.66 -5.33
N LEU A 23 4.49 -2.78 -5.15
CA LEU A 23 4.31 -3.66 -4.00
C LEU A 23 5.62 -3.73 -3.21
N VAL A 24 5.51 -3.84 -1.90
CA VAL A 24 6.65 -4.03 -1.02
C VAL A 24 6.56 -5.42 -0.40
N ARG A 25 7.69 -6.12 -0.35
CA ARG A 25 7.80 -7.38 0.40
C ARG A 25 8.43 -7.05 1.75
N GLN A 26 7.70 -7.32 2.80
CA GLN A 26 8.19 -7.11 4.15
C GLN A 26 9.24 -8.19 4.50
N THR A 27 10.09 -7.90 5.47
CA THR A 27 11.14 -8.85 5.87
C THR A 27 10.55 -10.16 6.42
N ASN A 28 9.30 -10.14 6.89
CA ASN A 28 8.60 -11.36 7.30
C ASN A 28 8.00 -12.14 6.12
N GLY A 29 8.21 -11.68 4.89
CA GLY A 29 7.71 -12.34 3.67
C GLY A 29 6.36 -11.86 3.18
N PHE A 30 5.66 -11.03 3.93
CA PHE A 30 4.32 -10.54 3.55
C PHE A 30 4.42 -9.51 2.43
N LEU A 31 3.64 -9.69 1.36
CA LEU A 31 3.60 -8.77 0.22
C LEU A 31 2.41 -7.83 0.38
N SER A 32 2.66 -6.52 0.33
CA SER A 32 1.63 -5.53 0.61
C SER A 32 1.89 -4.21 -0.13
N PHE A 33 0.95 -3.27 0.03
CA PHE A 33 1.19 -1.87 -0.29
C PHE A 33 1.99 -1.21 0.84
N PRO A 34 2.74 -0.13 0.58
CA PRO A 34 3.41 0.62 1.65
C PRO A 34 2.39 1.10 2.68
N LYS A 35 2.66 0.87 3.96
CA LYS A 35 1.73 1.21 5.05
C LYS A 35 2.44 1.23 6.40
N GLY A 36 1.80 1.83 7.38
CA GLY A 36 2.28 1.77 8.75
C GLY A 36 1.38 2.54 9.72
N HIS A 37 1.85 2.70 10.94
CA HIS A 37 1.08 3.23 12.04
C HIS A 37 1.17 4.75 12.17
N VAL A 38 0.11 5.36 12.72
CA VAL A 38 0.08 6.79 13.01
C VAL A 38 1.14 7.16 14.05
N GLU A 39 1.73 8.34 13.87
CA GLU A 39 2.63 8.94 14.85
C GLU A 39 2.07 10.32 15.27
N GLY A 40 2.05 10.57 16.58
CA GLY A 40 1.56 11.84 17.11
C GLY A 40 0.15 12.17 16.65
N ASN A 41 -0.03 13.36 16.12
CA ASN A 41 -1.34 13.88 15.69
C ASN A 41 -1.53 13.86 14.19
N GLU A 42 -0.87 12.95 13.49
CA GLU A 42 -1.02 12.83 12.03
C GLU A 42 -2.46 12.49 11.64
N THR A 43 -2.91 13.05 10.52
CA THR A 43 -4.13 12.59 9.87
C THR A 43 -3.86 11.22 9.22
N GLU A 44 -4.93 10.56 8.77
CA GLU A 44 -4.81 9.29 8.03
C GLU A 44 -3.91 9.45 6.81
N GLU A 45 -4.15 10.48 6.01
CA GLU A 45 -3.39 10.73 4.78
C GLU A 45 -1.93 11.06 5.09
N GLU A 46 -1.67 11.86 6.13
CA GLU A 46 -0.30 12.19 6.53
C GLU A 46 0.47 10.93 6.92
N THR A 47 -0.15 10.04 7.67
CA THR A 47 0.47 8.76 8.06
C THR A 47 0.78 7.92 6.82
N ALA A 48 -0.20 7.78 5.92
CA ALA A 48 -0.02 6.97 4.71
C ALA A 48 1.13 7.51 3.84
N LEU A 49 1.20 8.82 3.65
CA LEU A 49 2.26 9.45 2.86
C LEU A 49 3.63 9.29 3.52
N ARG A 50 3.71 9.50 4.83
CA ARG A 50 4.97 9.36 5.57
C ARG A 50 5.49 7.93 5.51
N GLU A 51 4.60 6.96 5.74
CA GLU A 51 5.00 5.55 5.71
C GLU A 51 5.48 5.12 4.33
N CYS A 52 4.81 5.57 3.27
CA CYS A 52 5.27 5.29 1.92
C CYS A 52 6.67 5.88 1.68
N LEU A 53 6.88 7.11 2.11
CA LEU A 53 8.18 7.76 1.98
C LEU A 53 9.27 7.03 2.76
N GLU A 54 8.98 6.61 4.00
CA GLU A 54 9.94 5.88 4.83
C GLU A 54 10.29 4.52 4.23
N GLU A 55 9.30 3.78 3.74
CA GLU A 55 9.51 2.42 3.23
C GLU A 55 10.16 2.38 1.86
N THR A 56 9.89 3.37 1.01
CA THR A 56 10.28 3.34 -0.40
C THR A 56 11.16 4.51 -0.85
N SER A 57 11.26 5.59 -0.07
CA SER A 57 11.92 6.86 -0.44
C SER A 57 11.20 7.62 -1.55
N LEU A 58 9.95 7.26 -1.85
CA LEU A 58 9.17 7.91 -2.91
C LEU A 58 8.12 8.84 -2.33
N LYS A 59 7.95 10.00 -2.97
CA LYS A 59 6.85 10.92 -2.67
C LYS A 59 5.66 10.56 -3.54
N VAL A 60 4.49 10.47 -2.90
CA VAL A 60 3.24 10.07 -3.54
C VAL A 60 2.30 11.26 -3.56
N THR A 61 1.60 11.44 -4.69
CA THR A 61 0.50 12.40 -4.80
C THR A 61 -0.81 11.62 -4.72
N LEU A 62 -1.58 11.85 -3.65
CA LEU A 62 -2.84 11.15 -3.46
C LEU A 62 -3.90 11.60 -4.46
N LYS A 63 -4.72 10.66 -4.93
CA LYS A 63 -5.89 10.93 -5.76
C LYS A 63 -7.11 10.97 -4.85
N LYS A 64 -7.85 12.08 -4.87
CA LYS A 64 -9.05 12.24 -4.06
C LYS A 64 -10.16 11.29 -4.50
N GLY A 65 -10.96 10.83 -3.56
CA GLY A 65 -12.15 10.04 -3.85
C GLY A 65 -12.00 8.54 -3.61
N PHE A 66 -10.85 8.08 -3.12
CA PHE A 66 -10.66 6.67 -2.81
C PHE A 66 -10.20 6.48 -1.38
N ARG A 67 -10.91 5.67 -0.63
CA ARG A 67 -10.56 5.24 0.71
C ARG A 67 -11.20 3.88 0.95
N GLU A 68 -10.40 2.85 1.18
CA GLU A 68 -10.88 1.50 1.46
C GLU A 68 -10.26 0.99 2.74
N VAL A 69 -10.98 0.12 3.45
CA VAL A 69 -10.49 -0.45 4.70
C VAL A 69 -10.48 -1.96 4.56
N ILE A 70 -9.36 -2.57 4.93
CA ILE A 70 -9.22 -4.02 5.05
C ILE A 70 -9.14 -4.34 6.53
N ASN A 71 -9.84 -5.41 6.94
CA ASN A 71 -9.75 -5.94 8.31
C ASN A 71 -9.25 -7.38 8.25
N TYR A 72 -8.34 -7.73 9.16
CA TYR A 72 -7.90 -9.12 9.31
C TYR A 72 -7.40 -9.39 10.72
N LEU A 73 -7.40 -10.68 11.06
CA LEU A 73 -6.92 -11.16 12.36
C LEU A 73 -5.51 -11.70 12.21
N ILE A 74 -4.68 -11.46 13.23
CA ILE A 74 -3.36 -12.06 13.34
C ILE A 74 -3.43 -12.95 14.60
N PRO A 75 -3.85 -14.24 14.44
CA PRO A 75 -4.12 -15.08 15.61
C PRO A 75 -2.92 -15.32 16.51
N GLU A 76 -1.73 -15.38 15.93
CA GLU A 76 -0.48 -15.68 16.63
C GLU A 76 -0.17 -14.66 17.73
N ILE A 77 -0.62 -13.42 17.57
CA ILE A 77 -0.37 -12.35 18.54
C ILE A 77 -1.68 -11.74 19.07
N ASP A 78 -2.80 -12.37 18.76
CA ASP A 78 -4.13 -11.93 19.22
C ASP A 78 -4.44 -10.47 18.86
N VAL A 79 -4.22 -10.11 17.59
CA VAL A 79 -4.44 -8.76 17.08
C VAL A 79 -5.53 -8.76 16.03
N ASN A 80 -6.45 -7.80 16.14
CA ASN A 80 -7.43 -7.46 15.11
C ASN A 80 -6.95 -6.18 14.44
N LYS A 81 -6.67 -6.21 13.15
CA LYS A 81 -6.02 -5.11 12.45
C LYS A 81 -6.87 -4.57 11.31
N ASP A 82 -7.01 -3.23 11.28
CA ASP A 82 -7.53 -2.50 10.13
C ASP A 82 -6.38 -1.87 9.37
N VAL A 83 -6.48 -1.87 8.05
CA VAL A 83 -5.60 -1.10 7.17
C VAL A 83 -6.45 -0.19 6.31
N VAL A 84 -6.26 1.11 6.43
CA VAL A 84 -6.92 2.11 5.60
C VAL A 84 -6.01 2.41 4.42
N LEU A 85 -6.55 2.30 3.20
CA LEU A 85 -5.77 2.45 1.98
C LEU A 85 -6.33 3.57 1.10
N PHE A 86 -5.44 4.46 0.69
CA PHE A 86 -5.69 5.50 -0.29
C PHE A 86 -5.04 5.07 -1.62
N VAL A 87 -5.25 5.85 -2.66
CA VAL A 87 -4.60 5.66 -3.96
C VAL A 87 -3.72 6.87 -4.25
N GLY A 88 -2.51 6.63 -4.74
CA GLY A 88 -1.62 7.72 -5.07
C GLY A 88 -0.63 7.39 -6.17
N GLU A 89 -0.20 8.43 -6.86
CA GLU A 89 0.70 8.34 -8.00
C GLU A 89 2.12 8.75 -7.64
N ILE A 90 3.10 7.96 -8.10
CA ILE A 90 4.51 8.34 -8.08
C ILE A 90 4.95 8.68 -9.51
N ASP A 91 5.97 9.54 -9.63
CA ASP A 91 6.44 10.02 -10.93
C ASP A 91 7.82 9.49 -11.34
N ASN A 92 8.42 8.66 -10.50
CA ASN A 92 9.72 8.06 -10.79
C ASN A 92 9.85 6.73 -10.04
N LEU A 93 10.86 5.93 -10.41
CA LEU A 93 11.15 4.64 -9.82
C LEU A 93 12.50 4.65 -9.08
N ASP A 94 12.89 5.81 -8.56
CA ASP A 94 14.11 5.96 -7.79
C ASP A 94 13.86 5.59 -6.32
N TYR A 95 13.38 4.37 -6.10
CA TYR A 95 13.08 3.90 -4.76
C TYR A 95 14.32 3.32 -4.07
N HIS A 96 14.32 3.48 -2.73
CA HIS A 96 15.34 2.90 -1.86
C HIS A 96 14.60 2.29 -0.67
N ARG A 97 14.69 0.98 -0.52
CA ARG A 97 13.96 0.29 0.53
C ARG A 97 14.52 0.60 1.92
N GLN A 98 13.63 0.64 2.90
CA GLN A 98 14.00 0.68 4.31
C GLN A 98 14.43 -0.75 4.71
N GLU A 99 15.71 -0.98 4.81
CA GLU A 99 16.28 -2.33 4.95
C GLU A 99 15.76 -3.12 6.15
N LYS A 100 15.43 -2.42 7.25
CA LYS A 100 15.01 -3.08 8.48
C LYS A 100 13.66 -3.80 8.32
N GLU A 101 12.71 -3.21 7.58
CA GLU A 101 11.35 -3.72 7.47
C GLU A 101 10.99 -4.23 6.09
N ILE A 102 11.67 -3.74 5.06
CA ILE A 102 11.34 -4.02 3.66
C ILE A 102 12.46 -4.81 3.00
N ALA A 103 12.13 -5.99 2.51
CA ALA A 103 13.08 -6.87 1.84
C ALA A 103 13.21 -6.56 0.35
N ASP A 104 12.12 -6.12 -0.31
CA ASP A 104 12.12 -5.85 -1.75
C ASP A 104 11.01 -4.88 -2.13
N ILE A 105 11.22 -4.16 -3.23
CA ILE A 105 10.24 -3.26 -3.84
C ILE A 105 10.23 -3.55 -5.34
N GLN A 106 9.03 -3.76 -5.90
CA GLN A 106 8.87 -4.00 -7.34
C GLN A 106 7.59 -3.34 -7.83
N VAL A 107 7.55 -3.01 -9.12
CA VAL A 107 6.32 -2.57 -9.77
C VAL A 107 5.85 -3.64 -10.74
N TYR A 108 4.52 -3.76 -10.86
CA TYR A 108 3.88 -4.81 -11.65
C TYR A 108 2.68 -4.24 -12.38
N LYS A 109 2.39 -4.78 -13.57
CA LYS A 109 1.11 -4.53 -14.21
C LYS A 109 -0.02 -5.08 -13.34
N TYR A 110 -1.22 -4.58 -13.55
CA TYR A 110 -2.37 -4.92 -12.70
C TYR A 110 -2.53 -6.44 -12.51
N GLN A 111 -2.55 -7.20 -13.60
CA GLN A 111 -2.82 -8.64 -13.51
C GLN A 111 -1.72 -9.38 -12.73
N GLU A 112 -0.48 -8.97 -12.90
CA GLU A 112 0.63 -9.57 -12.15
C GLU A 112 0.52 -9.23 -10.67
N ALA A 113 0.27 -7.95 -10.35
CA ALA A 113 0.11 -7.52 -8.95
C ALA A 113 -1.04 -8.26 -8.28
N TYR A 114 -2.17 -8.37 -8.99
CA TYR A 114 -3.35 -9.09 -8.49
C TYR A 114 -3.00 -10.54 -8.16
N ASN A 115 -2.31 -11.22 -9.06
CA ASN A 115 -1.95 -12.63 -8.87
C ASN A 115 -0.92 -12.85 -7.76
N LEU A 116 -0.05 -11.87 -7.52
CA LEU A 116 1.00 -11.97 -6.50
C LEU A 116 0.49 -11.72 -5.08
N LEU A 117 -0.54 -10.90 -4.92
CA LEU A 117 -1.12 -10.65 -3.61
C LEU A 117 -1.71 -11.96 -3.07
N GLU A 118 -1.43 -12.26 -1.79
CA GLU A 118 -1.73 -13.57 -1.22
C GLU A 118 -3.14 -13.70 -0.66
N PHE A 119 -3.78 -12.56 -0.30
CA PHE A 119 -5.06 -12.59 0.39
C PHE A 119 -6.14 -11.86 -0.42
N ASP A 120 -7.35 -12.43 -0.41
CA ASP A 120 -8.48 -11.94 -1.20
C ASP A 120 -8.84 -10.49 -0.90
N ASN A 121 -8.80 -10.07 0.36
CA ASN A 121 -9.15 -8.69 0.71
C ASN A 121 -8.16 -7.68 0.11
N TRP A 122 -6.87 -8.02 0.04
CA TRP A 122 -5.86 -7.19 -0.61
C TRP A 122 -6.08 -7.13 -2.13
N LYS A 123 -6.41 -8.29 -2.74
CA LYS A 123 -6.74 -8.36 -4.16
C LYS A 123 -7.95 -7.47 -4.48
N GLN A 124 -8.99 -7.49 -3.62
CA GLN A 124 -10.20 -6.71 -3.85
C GLN A 124 -9.93 -5.20 -3.77
N VAL A 125 -9.06 -4.76 -2.87
CA VAL A 125 -8.69 -3.35 -2.81
C VAL A 125 -7.94 -2.94 -4.08
N LEU A 126 -7.02 -3.78 -4.54
CA LEU A 126 -6.30 -3.50 -5.80
C LEU A 126 -7.29 -3.39 -6.96
N LYS A 127 -8.26 -4.30 -7.03
CA LYS A 127 -9.29 -4.27 -8.07
C LYS A 127 -10.10 -2.97 -8.01
N LYS A 128 -10.53 -2.57 -6.82
CA LYS A 128 -11.28 -1.32 -6.64
C LYS A 128 -10.44 -0.11 -7.03
N ALA A 129 -9.16 -0.09 -6.66
CA ALA A 129 -8.25 0.98 -7.03
C ALA A 129 -8.09 1.07 -8.54
N ASN A 130 -7.91 -0.08 -9.20
CA ASN A 130 -7.76 -0.13 -10.64
C ASN A 130 -9.03 0.35 -11.36
N ASP A 131 -10.20 -0.06 -10.89
CA ASP A 131 -11.48 0.41 -11.42
C ASP A 131 -11.62 1.93 -11.24
N PHE A 132 -11.25 2.44 -10.07
CA PHE A 132 -11.28 3.87 -9.78
C PHE A 132 -10.38 4.65 -10.75
N LEU A 133 -9.15 4.20 -10.95
CA LEU A 133 -8.17 4.88 -11.79
C LEU A 133 -8.54 4.83 -13.28
N THR A 134 -9.10 3.72 -13.74
CA THR A 134 -9.46 3.57 -15.15
C THR A 134 -10.74 4.33 -15.52
N LYS A 135 -11.48 4.84 -14.54
CA LYS A 135 -12.67 5.65 -14.76
C LYS A 135 -12.44 7.16 -14.63
N LEU A 136 -11.22 7.56 -14.35
CA LEU A 136 -10.88 8.98 -14.24
C LEU A 136 -10.92 9.68 -15.59
#